data_1d1362741706772b6fcadccc4cbbcfe9
#
_entry.id   1d1362741706772b6fcadccc4cbbcfe9
#
_cell.length_a   1.000
_cell.length_b   1.000
_cell.length_c   1.000
_cell.angle_alpha   90.00
_cell.angle_beta   90.00
_cell.angle_gamma   90.00
#
_symmetry.space_group_name_H-M   'P 1'
#
loop_
_entity.id
_entity.type
_entity.pdbx_description
1 polymer ?
#
loop_
_entity_poly.entity_id
_entity_poly.type
_entity_poly.pdbx_seq_one_letter_code
_entity_poly.pdbx_strand_id
1 'polypeptide(L)'
;MDTLAAGGRLVGKLPGGVDYSFEALHEFGSYSNDRLDAAGLVAGGGWRITPSGWAPRVSGDYAYASGDNGRKDGSRETFDNMYGFNQPMNSLTGQFGWKNIKDLRAGVEFSPLRKLKVKLDGRDFWLASTADGLYNAVGTRTVYDTKATNAHVGESIEMLSTASVTKSTTLGFGVGALFSGAYLQQAHKGATFIYPIVYLYQKI
;
A
#
# COMPACT_ATOMS: atom_id res chain seq x y z
N MET A 1 -13.37 -14.27 20.88
CA MET A 1 -12.37 -13.86 19.89
C MET A 1 -11.02 -14.04 20.55
N ASP A 2 -10.22 -14.91 20.00
CA ASP A 2 -8.88 -15.23 20.50
C ASP A 2 -7.93 -15.21 19.29
N THR A 3 -7.34 -14.07 19.07
CA THR A 3 -6.52 -13.79 17.87
C THR A 3 -5.08 -13.54 18.29
N LEU A 4 -4.18 -14.28 17.70
CA LEU A 4 -2.73 -14.14 17.87
C LEU A 4 -2.10 -13.77 16.53
N ALA A 5 -0.99 -13.02 16.58
CA ALA A 5 -0.17 -12.75 15.42
C ALA A 5 1.30 -13.04 15.74
N ALA A 6 1.98 -13.64 14.77
CA ALA A 6 3.42 -13.84 14.80
C ALA A 6 4.04 -13.34 13.51
N GLY A 7 5.20 -12.72 13.60
CA GLY A 7 5.84 -12.18 12.41
C GLY A 7 7.27 -11.76 12.64
N GLY A 8 7.88 -11.28 11.57
CA GLY A 8 9.25 -10.79 11.61
C GLY A 8 9.50 -9.70 10.59
N ARG A 9 10.45 -8.82 10.89
CA ARG A 9 10.88 -7.74 10.03
C ARG A 9 12.40 -7.73 9.88
N LEU A 10 12.85 -7.63 8.63
CA LEU A 10 14.26 -7.51 8.27
C LEU A 10 14.45 -6.23 7.45
N VAL A 11 15.34 -5.34 7.87
CA VAL A 11 15.66 -4.10 7.17
C VAL A 11 17.17 -3.95 7.12
N GLY A 12 17.71 -3.55 5.98
CA GLY A 12 19.15 -3.40 5.85
C GLY A 12 19.58 -2.49 4.73
N LYS A 13 20.89 -2.25 4.73
CA LYS A 13 21.60 -1.52 3.66
C LYS A 13 22.80 -2.33 3.22
N LEU A 14 23.01 -2.37 1.91
CA LEU A 14 24.18 -2.98 1.30
C LEU A 14 25.13 -1.90 0.76
N PRO A 15 26.39 -2.23 0.53
CA PRO A 15 27.32 -1.35 -0.18
C PRO A 15 26.76 -0.93 -1.54
N GLY A 16 27.17 0.25 -2.03
CA GLY A 16 26.71 0.76 -3.32
C GLY A 16 25.33 1.46 -3.29
N GLY A 17 24.81 1.79 -2.11
CA GLY A 17 23.59 2.60 -1.97
C GLY A 17 22.29 1.82 -2.11
N VAL A 18 22.34 0.49 -1.96
CA VAL A 18 21.17 -0.38 -1.97
C VAL A 18 20.58 -0.50 -0.56
N ASP A 19 19.27 -0.42 -0.44
CA ASP A 19 18.51 -0.70 0.79
C ASP A 19 17.42 -1.74 0.49
N TYR A 20 17.03 -2.49 1.53
CA TYR A 20 15.97 -3.48 1.46
C TYR A 20 15.15 -3.53 2.74
N SER A 21 13.90 -3.97 2.60
CA SER A 21 13.01 -4.27 3.72
C SER A 21 12.16 -5.49 3.38
N PHE A 22 11.92 -6.30 4.39
CA PHE A 22 11.02 -7.44 4.34
C PHE A 22 10.27 -7.51 5.67
N GLU A 23 8.97 -7.73 5.60
CA GLU A 23 8.12 -7.93 6.77
C GLU A 23 7.06 -8.97 6.42
N ALA A 24 6.86 -9.94 7.32
CA ALA A 24 5.83 -10.95 7.18
C ALA A 24 5.13 -11.16 8.52
N LEU A 25 3.81 -11.30 8.48
CA LEU A 25 2.94 -11.57 9.61
C LEU A 25 1.99 -12.71 9.27
N HIS A 26 1.70 -13.53 10.28
CA HIS A 26 0.67 -14.55 10.23
C HIS A 26 -0.26 -14.37 11.41
N GLU A 27 -1.56 -14.30 11.15
CA GLU A 27 -2.62 -14.22 12.14
C GLU A 27 -3.31 -15.58 12.25
N PHE A 28 -3.49 -16.04 13.48
CA PHE A 28 -4.10 -17.33 13.75
C PHE A 28 -4.90 -17.32 15.05
N GLY A 29 -5.78 -18.33 15.21
CA GLY A 29 -6.65 -18.45 16.37
C GLY A 29 -8.10 -18.62 15.99
N SER A 30 -9.02 -17.96 16.70
CA SER A 30 -10.46 -18.02 16.45
C SER A 30 -11.10 -16.64 16.40
N TYR A 31 -11.96 -16.44 15.43
CA TYR A 31 -12.78 -15.24 15.29
C TYR A 31 -14.26 -15.65 15.22
N SER A 32 -15.00 -15.40 16.30
CA SER A 32 -16.35 -15.96 16.47
C SER A 32 -16.32 -17.50 16.41
N ASN A 33 -16.99 -18.12 15.44
CA ASN A 33 -17.03 -19.58 15.25
C ASN A 33 -16.04 -20.05 14.17
N ASP A 34 -15.30 -19.13 13.52
CA ASP A 34 -14.40 -19.47 12.43
C ASP A 34 -12.96 -19.55 12.94
N ARG A 35 -12.18 -20.43 12.34
CA ARG A 35 -10.72 -20.48 12.49
C ARG A 35 -10.11 -19.29 11.75
N LEU A 36 -9.29 -18.52 12.43
CA LEU A 36 -8.49 -17.46 11.80
C LEU A 36 -7.18 -18.05 11.27
N ASP A 37 -6.87 -17.75 10.00
CA ASP A 37 -5.66 -18.20 9.31
C ASP A 37 -5.33 -17.19 8.19
N ALA A 38 -4.70 -16.06 8.55
CA ALA A 38 -4.49 -14.95 7.62
C ALA A 38 -3.03 -14.52 7.60
N ALA A 39 -2.58 -13.94 6.49
CA ALA A 39 -1.19 -13.55 6.31
C ALA A 39 -1.03 -12.20 5.62
N GLY A 40 -0.01 -11.46 6.04
CA GLY A 40 0.45 -10.23 5.42
C GLY A 40 1.95 -10.28 5.13
N LEU A 41 2.34 -9.70 3.99
CA LEU A 41 3.74 -9.64 3.55
C LEU A 41 4.02 -8.30 2.89
N VAL A 42 5.16 -7.70 3.22
CA VAL A 42 5.74 -6.57 2.47
C VAL A 42 7.20 -6.85 2.18
N ALA A 43 7.59 -6.75 0.92
CA ALA A 43 8.98 -6.88 0.50
C ALA A 43 9.33 -5.75 -0.45
N GLY A 44 10.45 -5.08 -0.24
CA GLY A 44 10.86 -3.98 -1.09
C GLY A 44 12.32 -3.62 -0.95
N GLY A 45 12.74 -2.74 -1.85
CA GLY A 45 14.09 -2.21 -1.81
C GLY A 45 14.27 -1.02 -2.72
N GLY A 46 15.45 -0.45 -2.66
CA GLY A 46 15.81 0.68 -3.49
C GLY A 46 17.31 0.80 -3.70
N TRP A 47 17.64 1.54 -4.71
CA TRP A 47 19.03 1.85 -5.06
C TRP A 47 19.20 3.33 -5.30
N ARG A 48 20.06 3.96 -4.49
CA ARG A 48 20.51 5.32 -4.70
C ARG A 48 21.69 5.31 -5.68
N ILE A 49 21.42 5.74 -6.91
CA ILE A 49 22.36 5.65 -8.04
C ILE A 49 23.60 6.49 -7.77
N THR A 50 23.42 7.68 -7.19
CA THR A 50 24.53 8.55 -6.76
C THR A 50 24.13 9.33 -5.50
N PRO A 51 25.05 9.60 -4.57
CA PRO A 51 24.78 10.43 -3.40
C PRO A 51 24.83 11.93 -3.68
N SER A 52 25.27 12.35 -4.87
CA SER A 52 25.50 13.76 -5.25
C SER A 52 24.54 14.22 -6.34
N GLY A 53 24.51 15.53 -6.58
CA GLY A 53 23.61 16.14 -7.54
C GLY A 53 22.16 15.96 -7.15
N TRP A 54 21.34 15.44 -8.04
CA TRP A 54 19.92 15.16 -7.78
C TRP A 54 19.69 13.94 -6.86
N ALA A 55 20.76 13.19 -6.58
CA ALA A 55 20.74 12.01 -5.72
C ALA A 55 19.59 11.03 -6.01
N PRO A 56 19.38 10.61 -7.29
CA PRO A 56 18.25 9.80 -7.68
C PRO A 56 18.27 8.42 -7.00
N ARG A 57 17.11 7.99 -6.53
CA ARG A 57 16.87 6.66 -5.97
C ARG A 57 15.69 6.00 -6.69
N VAL A 58 15.94 4.86 -7.28
CA VAL A 58 14.88 3.98 -7.79
C VAL A 58 14.47 2.99 -6.70
N SER A 59 13.20 2.62 -6.64
CA SER A 59 12.71 1.68 -5.63
C SER A 59 11.50 0.91 -6.13
N GLY A 60 11.29 -0.27 -5.56
CA GLY A 60 10.10 -1.05 -5.77
C GLY A 60 9.73 -1.81 -4.52
N ASP A 61 8.46 -2.10 -4.36
CA ASP A 61 7.94 -2.98 -3.32
C ASP A 61 6.70 -3.73 -3.78
N TYR A 62 6.50 -4.85 -3.13
CA TYR A 62 5.32 -5.68 -3.25
C TYR A 62 4.72 -5.86 -1.86
N ALA A 63 3.43 -5.59 -1.74
CA ALA A 63 2.66 -5.86 -0.54
C ALA A 63 1.55 -6.86 -0.84
N TYR A 64 1.34 -7.78 0.09
CA TYR A 64 0.30 -8.79 0.05
C TYR A 64 -0.44 -8.82 1.37
N ALA A 65 -1.75 -8.90 1.32
CA ALA A 65 -2.59 -9.22 2.45
C ALA A 65 -3.65 -10.22 2.00
N SER A 66 -3.76 -11.34 2.68
CA SER A 66 -4.71 -12.39 2.34
C SER A 66 -6.16 -11.90 2.42
N GLY A 67 -7.03 -12.53 1.65
CA GLY A 67 -8.47 -12.37 1.64
C GLY A 67 -9.14 -13.72 1.83
N ASP A 68 -10.39 -13.70 2.24
CA ASP A 68 -11.20 -14.88 2.45
C ASP A 68 -11.50 -15.60 1.12
N ASN A 69 -11.27 -16.91 1.07
CA ASN A 69 -11.48 -17.72 -0.13
C ASN A 69 -12.86 -18.40 -0.15
N GLY A 70 -13.55 -18.46 0.98
CA GLY A 70 -14.85 -19.09 1.10
C GLY A 70 -15.72 -18.48 2.18
N ARG A 71 -16.99 -18.24 1.88
CA ARG A 71 -17.94 -17.78 2.88
C ARG A 71 -18.55 -18.96 3.64
N LYS A 72 -18.55 -18.86 4.97
CA LYS A 72 -19.21 -19.85 5.86
C LYS A 72 -18.60 -21.25 5.75
N ASP A 73 -17.32 -21.34 5.44
CA ASP A 73 -16.57 -22.60 5.40
C ASP A 73 -15.88 -22.94 6.74
N GLY A 74 -16.12 -22.09 7.76
CA GLY A 74 -15.51 -22.23 9.10
C GLY A 74 -14.10 -21.67 9.17
N SER A 75 -13.64 -20.95 8.15
CA SER A 75 -12.36 -20.28 8.06
C SER A 75 -12.51 -18.77 7.82
N ARG A 76 -11.61 -17.99 8.35
CA ARG A 76 -11.47 -16.56 8.09
C ARG A 76 -10.02 -16.29 7.69
N GLU A 77 -9.82 -15.98 6.43
CA GLU A 77 -8.49 -15.81 5.85
C GLU A 77 -8.17 -14.34 5.52
N THR A 78 -9.10 -13.42 5.78
CA THR A 78 -8.88 -12.00 5.54
C THR A 78 -7.93 -11.43 6.58
N PHE A 79 -6.73 -11.03 6.14
CA PHE A 79 -5.73 -10.36 6.99
C PHE A 79 -6.29 -9.04 7.55
N ASP A 80 -6.03 -8.79 8.83
CA ASP A 80 -6.43 -7.56 9.51
C ASP A 80 -5.23 -6.98 10.27
N ASN A 81 -4.69 -5.88 9.79
CA ASN A 81 -3.59 -5.22 10.50
C ASN A 81 -4.07 -4.75 11.88
N MET A 82 -3.74 -5.50 12.93
CA MET A 82 -4.21 -5.27 14.30
C MET A 82 -3.71 -3.97 14.91
N TYR A 83 -2.62 -3.41 14.39
CA TYR A 83 -1.98 -2.19 14.91
C TYR A 83 -1.68 -1.21 13.78
N GLY A 84 -2.40 -0.09 13.75
CA GLY A 84 -2.17 0.99 12.82
C GLY A 84 -3.21 1.13 11.72
N PHE A 85 -2.91 1.95 10.73
CA PHE A 85 -3.79 2.15 9.59
C PHE A 85 -3.58 1.03 8.56
N ASN A 86 -4.67 0.45 8.07
CA ASN A 86 -4.68 -0.49 6.94
C ASN A 86 -4.38 0.23 5.60
N GLN A 87 -3.37 1.08 5.57
CA GLN A 87 -2.97 1.73 4.32
C GLN A 87 -2.00 0.85 3.55
N PRO A 88 -2.17 0.71 2.22
CA PRO A 88 -1.08 0.28 1.37
C PRO A 88 0.10 1.21 1.61
N MET A 89 1.26 0.66 1.83
CA MET A 89 2.44 1.38 2.24
C MET A 89 2.71 2.52 1.25
N ASN A 90 2.50 3.76 1.70
CA ASN A 90 2.86 5.01 1.01
C ASN A 90 2.00 5.44 -0.21
N SER A 91 0.81 4.94 -0.43
CA SER A 91 -0.10 5.55 -1.40
C SER A 91 -0.60 6.91 -0.90
N LEU A 92 -0.61 7.92 -1.78
CA LEU A 92 -1.11 9.26 -1.43
C LEU A 92 -2.62 9.27 -1.17
N THR A 93 -3.37 8.35 -1.78
CA THR A 93 -4.83 8.34 -1.66
C THR A 93 -5.36 7.77 -0.36
N GLY A 94 -4.67 6.79 0.21
CA GLY A 94 -5.23 5.98 1.28
C GLY A 94 -6.57 5.30 0.93
N GLN A 95 -6.88 5.14 -0.37
CA GLN A 95 -8.17 4.58 -0.83
C GLN A 95 -8.32 3.11 -0.49
N PHE A 96 -7.22 2.36 -0.53
CA PHE A 96 -7.22 0.93 -0.29
C PHE A 96 -6.53 0.61 1.04
N GLY A 97 -7.09 -0.37 1.76
CA GLY A 97 -6.50 -0.92 2.97
C GLY A 97 -5.57 -2.09 2.67
N TRP A 98 -4.66 -2.36 3.58
CA TRP A 98 -3.81 -3.56 3.51
C TRP A 98 -4.61 -4.77 4.02
N LYS A 99 -5.59 -5.19 3.22
CA LYS A 99 -6.58 -6.22 3.51
C LYS A 99 -7.16 -6.76 2.21
N ASN A 100 -7.06 -8.05 1.96
CA ASN A 100 -7.43 -8.69 0.70
C ASN A 100 -6.84 -7.98 -0.53
N ILE A 101 -5.55 -7.66 -0.52
CA ILE A 101 -4.93 -6.86 -1.58
C ILE A 101 -3.52 -7.33 -1.90
N LYS A 102 -3.14 -7.21 -3.16
CA LYS A 102 -1.79 -7.23 -3.69
C LYS A 102 -1.50 -5.86 -4.28
N ASP A 103 -0.37 -5.27 -3.93
CA ASP A 103 0.07 -3.96 -4.39
C ASP A 103 1.52 -4.09 -4.89
N LEU A 104 1.75 -3.80 -6.14
CA LEU A 104 3.08 -3.70 -6.74
C LEU A 104 3.39 -2.24 -7.00
N ARG A 105 4.47 -1.73 -6.41
CA ARG A 105 4.92 -0.36 -6.62
C ARG A 105 6.29 -0.30 -7.26
N ALA A 106 6.45 0.63 -8.20
CA ALA A 106 7.75 1.09 -8.68
C ALA A 106 7.82 2.62 -8.60
N GLY A 107 8.97 3.17 -8.22
CA GLY A 107 9.08 4.61 -8.06
C GLY A 107 10.49 5.14 -8.18
N VAL A 108 10.55 6.45 -8.40
CA VAL A 108 11.79 7.22 -8.40
C VAL A 108 11.66 8.44 -7.49
N GLU A 109 12.71 8.69 -6.73
CA GLU A 109 12.85 9.83 -5.84
C GLU A 109 14.12 10.58 -6.18
N PHE A 110 14.05 11.92 -6.24
CA PHE A 110 15.21 12.77 -6.51
C PHE A 110 15.04 14.15 -5.89
N SER A 111 16.15 14.88 -5.75
CA SER A 111 16.20 16.22 -5.15
C SER A 111 16.76 17.21 -6.18
N PRO A 112 15.90 17.81 -7.04
CA PRO A 112 16.38 18.73 -8.08
C PRO A 112 16.98 20.01 -7.51
N LEU A 113 16.56 20.39 -6.31
CA LEU A 113 17.08 21.50 -5.53
C LEU A 113 17.40 21.04 -4.11
N ARG A 114 18.32 21.72 -3.42
CA ARG A 114 18.78 21.36 -2.07
C ARG A 114 17.67 21.20 -1.02
N LYS A 115 16.54 21.90 -1.20
CA LYS A 115 15.41 21.89 -0.29
C LYS A 115 14.14 21.27 -0.88
N LEU A 116 14.22 20.76 -2.11
CA LEU A 116 13.08 20.19 -2.82
C LEU A 116 13.35 18.71 -3.10
N LYS A 117 12.43 17.87 -2.67
CA LYS A 117 12.40 16.45 -2.94
C LYS A 117 11.18 16.12 -3.78
N VAL A 118 11.34 15.35 -4.83
CA VAL A 118 10.27 14.89 -5.71
C VAL A 118 10.26 13.38 -5.71
N LYS A 119 9.08 12.80 -5.56
CA LYS A 119 8.82 11.37 -5.64
C LYS A 119 7.75 11.12 -6.69
N LEU A 120 8.00 10.15 -7.57
CA LEU A 120 7.07 9.65 -8.57
C LEU A 120 6.88 8.17 -8.33
N ASP A 121 5.65 7.70 -8.19
CA ASP A 121 5.30 6.29 -8.00
C ASP A 121 4.27 5.86 -9.04
N GLY A 122 4.45 4.65 -9.56
CA GLY A 122 3.42 3.88 -10.25
C GLY A 122 3.05 2.69 -9.39
N ARG A 123 1.77 2.35 -9.34
CA ARG A 123 1.25 1.21 -8.58
C ARG A 123 0.24 0.44 -9.39
N ASP A 124 0.16 -0.84 -9.10
CA ASP A 124 -0.85 -1.73 -9.66
C ASP A 124 -1.43 -2.60 -8.53
N PHE A 125 -2.77 -2.72 -8.49
CA PHE A 125 -3.51 -3.31 -7.38
C PHE A 125 -4.39 -4.46 -7.84
N TRP A 126 -4.36 -5.56 -7.10
CA TRP A 126 -5.25 -6.70 -7.28
C TRP A 126 -5.85 -7.14 -5.95
N LEU A 127 -7.04 -7.71 -5.98
CA LEU A 127 -7.52 -8.49 -4.84
C LEU A 127 -6.65 -9.73 -4.66
N ALA A 128 -6.43 -10.14 -3.43
CA ALA A 128 -5.83 -11.45 -3.12
C ALA A 128 -6.82 -12.58 -3.40
N SER A 129 -8.09 -12.36 -3.07
CA SER A 129 -9.21 -13.26 -3.34
C SER A 129 -10.40 -12.50 -3.91
N THR A 130 -11.00 -12.99 -5.00
CA THR A 130 -12.26 -12.44 -5.56
C THR A 130 -13.49 -12.89 -4.77
N ALA A 131 -13.37 -13.89 -3.91
CA ALA A 131 -14.44 -14.30 -2.99
C ALA A 131 -14.66 -13.31 -1.84
N ASP A 132 -13.67 -12.49 -1.55
CA ASP A 132 -13.73 -11.38 -0.59
C ASP A 132 -13.91 -10.03 -1.31
N GLY A 133 -13.96 -8.93 -0.56
CA GLY A 133 -14.18 -7.58 -1.11
C GLY A 133 -12.96 -6.68 -1.06
N LEU A 134 -13.10 -5.49 -1.63
CA LEU A 134 -12.13 -4.41 -1.53
C LEU A 134 -12.38 -3.60 -0.26
N TYR A 135 -11.31 -3.30 0.48
CA TYR A 135 -11.35 -2.58 1.75
C TYR A 135 -10.65 -1.21 1.63
N ASN A 136 -11.19 -0.22 2.33
CA ASN A 136 -10.54 1.08 2.48
C ASN A 136 -9.48 1.08 3.60
N ALA A 137 -8.77 2.19 3.75
CA ALA A 137 -7.69 2.35 4.72
C ALA A 137 -8.10 2.19 6.19
N VAL A 138 -9.40 2.32 6.51
CA VAL A 138 -9.91 2.07 7.87
C VAL A 138 -10.44 0.64 8.04
N GLY A 139 -10.22 -0.25 7.06
CA GLY A 139 -10.60 -1.66 7.13
C GLY A 139 -12.08 -1.94 6.83
N THR A 140 -12.83 -0.92 6.35
CA THR A 140 -14.22 -1.11 5.93
C THR A 140 -14.28 -1.64 4.50
N ARG A 141 -15.05 -2.70 4.26
CA ARG A 141 -15.29 -3.22 2.92
C ARG A 141 -16.17 -2.26 2.13
N THR A 142 -15.63 -1.72 1.04
CA THR A 142 -16.28 -0.68 0.23
C THR A 142 -16.87 -1.20 -1.06
N VAL A 143 -16.28 -2.24 -1.65
CA VAL A 143 -16.78 -2.88 -2.87
C VAL A 143 -16.77 -4.39 -2.66
N TYR A 144 -17.88 -5.02 -3.00
CA TYR A 144 -18.03 -6.45 -2.99
C TYR A 144 -18.95 -6.90 -4.12
N ASP A 145 -18.43 -7.76 -4.96
CA ASP A 145 -19.18 -8.36 -6.06
C ASP A 145 -19.04 -9.89 -6.00
N THR A 146 -20.14 -10.56 -5.70
CA THR A 146 -20.19 -12.04 -5.62
C THR A 146 -19.98 -12.74 -6.95
N LYS A 147 -20.02 -12.00 -8.05
CA LYS A 147 -19.84 -12.50 -9.42
C LYS A 147 -18.51 -12.07 -10.02
N ALA A 148 -17.64 -11.44 -9.23
CA ALA A 148 -16.35 -10.98 -9.70
C ALA A 148 -15.51 -12.17 -10.18
N THR A 149 -15.06 -12.08 -11.43
CA THR A 149 -14.16 -13.07 -12.06
C THR A 149 -12.76 -12.51 -12.28
N ASN A 150 -12.60 -11.20 -12.08
CA ASN A 150 -11.33 -10.52 -12.27
C ASN A 150 -10.88 -9.88 -10.95
N ALA A 151 -9.62 -10.05 -10.61
CA ALA A 151 -9.03 -9.51 -9.38
C ALA A 151 -8.40 -8.13 -9.56
N HIS A 152 -8.18 -7.65 -10.80
CA HIS A 152 -7.47 -6.40 -11.07
C HIS A 152 -8.31 -5.20 -10.63
N VAL A 153 -7.87 -4.53 -9.55
CA VAL A 153 -8.55 -3.37 -8.95
C VAL A 153 -8.26 -2.11 -9.76
N GLY A 154 -7.01 -1.92 -10.19
CA GLY A 154 -6.62 -0.77 -10.99
C GLY A 154 -5.18 -0.36 -10.77
N GLU A 155 -4.79 0.71 -11.44
CA GLU A 155 -3.44 1.28 -11.44
C GLU A 155 -3.47 2.72 -10.91
N SER A 156 -2.37 3.18 -10.29
CA SER A 156 -2.21 4.60 -9.96
C SER A 156 -0.87 5.14 -10.41
N ILE A 157 -0.88 6.44 -10.71
CA ILE A 157 0.33 7.23 -10.91
C ILE A 157 0.27 8.40 -9.92
N GLU A 158 1.34 8.59 -9.16
CA GLU A 158 1.39 9.55 -8.08
C GLU A 158 2.68 10.39 -8.15
N MET A 159 2.54 11.69 -7.91
CA MET A 159 3.68 12.59 -7.71
C MET A 159 3.54 13.27 -6.35
N LEU A 160 4.62 13.34 -5.60
CA LEU A 160 4.71 14.09 -4.36
C LEU A 160 5.97 14.96 -4.38
N SER A 161 5.79 16.26 -4.21
CA SER A 161 6.87 17.24 -4.05
C SER A 161 6.86 17.77 -2.62
N THR A 162 8.00 17.76 -1.95
CA THR A 162 8.16 18.28 -0.59
C THR A 162 9.27 19.33 -0.54
N ALA A 163 8.96 20.49 -0.01
CA ALA A 163 9.89 21.61 0.13
C ALA A 163 10.14 21.94 1.61
N SER A 164 11.40 21.90 2.04
CA SER A 164 11.80 22.38 3.37
C SER A 164 11.90 23.91 3.35
N VAL A 165 10.84 24.58 3.79
CA VAL A 165 10.75 26.05 3.80
C VAL A 165 11.66 26.64 4.88
N THR A 166 11.58 26.06 6.10
CA THR A 166 12.47 26.40 7.23
C THR A 166 13.08 25.10 7.81
N LYS A 167 13.83 25.20 8.90
CA LYS A 167 14.33 24.03 9.64
C LYS A 167 13.21 23.20 10.28
N SER A 168 12.07 23.82 10.56
CA SER A 168 10.93 23.21 11.22
C SER A 168 9.66 23.13 10.35
N THR A 169 9.65 23.73 9.15
CA THR A 169 8.47 23.79 8.29
C THR A 169 8.71 23.11 6.96
N THR A 170 7.86 22.16 6.60
CA THR A 170 7.84 21.49 5.31
C THR A 170 6.49 21.70 4.65
N LEU A 171 6.50 22.10 3.40
CA LEU A 171 5.32 22.20 2.54
C LEU A 171 5.34 21.02 1.54
N GLY A 172 4.23 20.32 1.42
CA GLY A 172 4.05 19.26 0.45
C GLY A 172 2.93 19.55 -0.53
N PHE A 173 3.16 19.20 -1.78
CA PHE A 173 2.19 19.18 -2.85
C PHE A 173 2.24 17.82 -3.55
N GLY A 174 1.09 17.16 -3.65
CA GLY A 174 0.94 15.90 -4.34
C GLY A 174 -0.21 15.93 -5.33
N VAL A 175 -0.12 15.12 -6.35
CA VAL A 175 -1.20 14.81 -7.27
C VAL A 175 -1.10 13.34 -7.64
N GLY A 176 -2.23 12.66 -7.72
CA GLY A 176 -2.32 11.30 -8.20
C GLY A 176 -3.54 11.08 -9.07
N ALA A 177 -3.46 10.04 -9.88
CA ALA A 177 -4.57 9.53 -10.66
C ALA A 177 -4.71 8.03 -10.41
N LEU A 178 -5.94 7.58 -10.14
CA LEU A 178 -6.30 6.17 -10.05
C LEU A 178 -7.17 5.80 -11.24
N PHE A 179 -6.75 4.78 -11.97
CA PHE A 179 -7.46 4.21 -13.12
C PHE A 179 -8.09 2.88 -12.69
N SER A 180 -9.41 2.77 -12.82
CA SER A 180 -10.14 1.59 -12.37
C SER A 180 -9.87 0.38 -13.26
N GLY A 181 -9.47 -0.72 -12.66
CA GLY A 181 -9.29 -2.01 -13.30
C GLY A 181 -10.60 -2.78 -13.50
N ALA A 182 -10.48 -3.98 -14.04
CA ALA A 182 -11.63 -4.81 -14.43
C ALA A 182 -12.54 -5.19 -13.24
N TYR A 183 -11.99 -5.40 -12.04
CA TYR A 183 -12.80 -5.65 -10.85
C TYR A 183 -13.77 -4.52 -10.55
N LEU A 184 -13.27 -3.28 -10.48
CA LEU A 184 -14.12 -2.11 -10.21
C LEU A 184 -15.11 -1.84 -11.34
N GLN A 185 -14.72 -2.08 -12.59
CA GLN A 185 -15.62 -1.95 -13.74
C GLN A 185 -16.76 -2.98 -13.67
N GLN A 186 -16.47 -4.24 -13.35
CA GLN A 186 -17.49 -5.28 -13.17
C GLN A 186 -18.47 -4.92 -12.03
N ALA A 187 -17.96 -4.37 -10.93
CA ALA A 187 -18.77 -3.94 -9.80
C ALA A 187 -19.51 -2.59 -10.03
N HIS A 188 -19.49 -2.04 -11.25
CA HIS A 188 -20.06 -0.73 -11.60
C HIS A 188 -19.54 0.43 -10.74
N LYS A 189 -18.29 0.34 -10.30
CA LYS A 189 -17.54 1.37 -9.54
C LYS A 189 -16.35 1.91 -10.31
N GLY A 190 -16.25 1.58 -11.61
CA GLY A 190 -15.17 2.02 -12.47
C GLY A 190 -15.26 3.52 -12.78
N ALA A 191 -14.30 4.30 -12.31
CA ALA A 191 -14.09 5.69 -12.67
C ALA A 191 -12.60 6.03 -12.54
N THR A 192 -12.11 6.96 -13.35
CA THR A 192 -10.82 7.59 -13.10
C THR A 192 -10.98 8.62 -12.00
N PHE A 193 -10.12 8.56 -11.01
CA PHE A 193 -10.15 9.46 -9.87
C PHE A 193 -8.83 10.24 -9.79
N ILE A 194 -8.90 11.57 -9.90
CA ILE A 194 -7.74 12.48 -9.77
C ILE A 194 -7.86 13.21 -8.44
N TYR A 195 -6.76 13.26 -7.70
CA TYR A 195 -6.75 13.86 -6.37
C TYR A 195 -5.49 14.71 -6.17
N PRO A 196 -5.65 16.01 -5.93
CA PRO A 196 -4.59 16.88 -5.43
C PRO A 196 -4.50 16.77 -3.91
N ILE A 197 -3.29 16.89 -3.37
CA ILE A 197 -3.02 16.95 -1.94
C ILE A 197 -2.08 18.10 -1.67
N VAL A 198 -2.39 18.90 -0.67
CA VAL A 198 -1.50 19.93 -0.12
C VAL A 198 -1.43 19.72 1.39
N TYR A 199 -0.23 19.73 1.95
CA TYR A 199 -0.05 19.67 3.39
C TYR A 199 1.07 20.58 3.85
N LEU A 200 0.96 21.04 5.09
CA LEU A 200 1.99 21.75 5.81
C LEU A 200 2.31 20.94 7.07
N TYR A 201 3.59 20.61 7.22
CA TYR A 201 4.09 19.98 8.43
C TYR A 201 4.95 20.97 9.20
N GLN A 202 4.61 21.19 10.47
CA GLN A 202 5.34 22.06 11.38
C GLN A 202 5.87 21.23 12.56
N LYS A 203 7.19 21.21 12.73
CA LYS A 203 7.81 20.64 13.93
C LYS A 203 7.83 21.71 15.04
N ILE A 204 7.28 21.39 16.18
CA ILE A 204 7.24 22.20 17.39
C ILE A 204 8.44 21.83 18.25
#